data_b9fc8cacfe85505ed73b864ad33ddb99
#
_entry.id   b9fc8cacfe85505ed73b864ad33ddb99
#
_cell.length_a   1.000
_cell.length_b   1.000
_cell.length_c   1.000
_cell.angle_alpha   90.00
_cell.angle_beta   90.00
_cell.angle_gamma   90.00
#
_symmetry.space_group_name_H-M   'P 1'
#
loop_
_entity.id
_entity.type
_entity.pdbx_description
1 polymer ?
#
loop_
_entity_poly.entity_id
_entity_poly.type
_entity_poly.pdbx_seq_one_letter_code
_entity_poly.pdbx_strand_id
1 'polypeptide(L)'
;MKIQSFLLLGLLLCNHAAMAIEEPSFKVISKSGTFEIRQYAPMLVAETMVEGDMDEASNRGFRRIADYIFGNNQSAQGGNAAKIAMTAPVTIEPQSEKIAMTAPVTISAASSEAVITASNKWRVHFVMPSQYNLTNIPQPKNTEVKLREIPGKFFAVNSYTGFNTQARVQTKTDELSAWVSSQKMKTLSSAQLSRYDPPWTLPMFRRNEIMIEIEEVKAGN
;
A
#
# COMPACT_ATOMS: atom_id res chain seq x y z
N MET A 1 -5.56 -5.69 71.01
CA MET A 1 -5.18 -6.58 69.88
C MET A 1 -5.83 -6.03 68.63
N LYS A 2 -5.11 -5.35 67.78
CA LYS A 2 -5.61 -4.77 66.52
C LYS A 2 -5.10 -5.64 65.35
N ILE A 3 -6.00 -6.31 64.68
CA ILE A 3 -5.71 -7.12 63.48
C ILE A 3 -5.76 -6.17 62.29
N GLN A 4 -4.60 -5.90 61.70
CA GLN A 4 -4.48 -5.12 60.42
C GLN A 4 -4.65 -6.13 59.27
N SER A 5 -5.79 -6.03 58.55
CA SER A 5 -6.01 -6.74 57.30
C SER A 5 -5.24 -6.03 56.20
N PHE A 6 -4.19 -6.65 55.68
CA PHE A 6 -3.50 -6.23 54.47
C PHE A 6 -4.34 -6.69 53.26
N LEU A 7 -4.96 -5.73 52.59
CA LEU A 7 -5.62 -5.95 51.31
C LEU A 7 -4.53 -5.89 50.19
N LEU A 8 -4.09 -7.07 49.74
CA LEU A 8 -3.16 -7.19 48.64
C LEU A 8 -3.96 -7.04 47.35
N LEU A 9 -4.02 -5.83 46.78
CA LEU A 9 -4.63 -5.56 45.51
C LEU A 9 -3.66 -6.04 44.39
N GLY A 10 -3.87 -7.24 43.92
CA GLY A 10 -3.11 -7.80 42.80
C GLY A 10 -3.46 -7.07 41.50
N LEU A 11 -2.56 -6.19 41.04
CA LEU A 11 -2.63 -5.55 39.72
C LEU A 11 -2.32 -6.63 38.67
N LEU A 12 -3.35 -7.28 38.12
CA LEU A 12 -3.21 -8.11 36.91
C LEU A 12 -2.87 -7.17 35.74
N LEU A 13 -1.58 -7.02 35.44
CA LEU A 13 -1.10 -6.45 34.19
C LEU A 13 -1.47 -7.43 33.07
N CYS A 14 -2.65 -7.26 32.47
CA CYS A 14 -2.97 -7.87 31.18
C CYS A 14 -2.02 -7.29 30.15
N ASN A 15 -0.91 -7.98 29.89
CA ASN A 15 -0.07 -7.76 28.71
C ASN A 15 -0.88 -8.15 27.45
N HIS A 16 -1.70 -7.22 26.96
CA HIS A 16 -2.19 -7.31 25.59
C HIS A 16 -0.99 -6.96 24.70
N ALA A 17 -0.33 -7.97 24.17
CA ALA A 17 0.56 -7.79 23.05
C ALA A 17 -0.30 -7.19 21.91
N ALA A 18 -0.21 -5.88 21.72
CA ALA A 18 -0.74 -5.24 20.54
C ALA A 18 0.04 -5.84 19.36
N MET A 19 -0.57 -6.77 18.64
CA MET A 19 0.00 -7.29 17.40
C MET A 19 0.07 -6.12 16.45
N ALA A 20 1.26 -5.56 16.27
CA ALA A 20 1.50 -4.55 15.25
C ALA A 20 1.17 -5.16 13.88
N ILE A 21 0.36 -4.45 13.09
CA ILE A 21 0.07 -4.87 11.71
C ILE A 21 1.39 -4.84 10.95
N GLU A 22 1.73 -5.93 10.27
CA GLU A 22 2.95 -6.05 9.50
C GLU A 22 2.93 -5.09 8.31
N GLU A 23 4.05 -4.39 8.08
CA GLU A 23 4.26 -3.49 6.96
C GLU A 23 5.44 -3.96 6.10
N PRO A 24 5.47 -3.62 4.79
CA PRO A 24 6.59 -3.96 3.93
C PRO A 24 7.89 -3.33 4.43
N SER A 25 8.96 -4.11 4.41
CA SER A 25 10.28 -3.63 4.84
C SER A 25 10.85 -2.62 3.85
N PHE A 26 11.33 -1.49 4.35
CA PHE A 26 12.04 -0.48 3.55
C PHE A 26 13.17 0.19 4.34
N LYS A 27 14.10 0.79 3.59
CA LYS A 27 15.14 1.67 4.11
C LYS A 27 14.86 3.10 3.66
N VAL A 28 14.85 4.05 4.60
CA VAL A 28 14.80 5.48 4.26
C VAL A 28 16.19 5.89 3.76
N ILE A 29 16.25 6.38 2.53
CA ILE A 29 17.48 6.87 1.88
C ILE A 29 17.66 8.34 2.18
N SER A 30 16.60 9.13 2.08
CA SER A 30 16.59 10.55 2.46
C SER A 30 15.21 11.00 2.95
N LYS A 31 15.19 12.08 3.74
CA LYS A 31 13.98 12.66 4.31
C LYS A 31 14.03 14.17 4.28
N SER A 32 12.93 14.81 3.86
CA SER A 32 12.75 16.25 3.83
C SER A 32 11.29 16.60 4.20
N GLY A 33 11.05 16.95 5.45
CA GLY A 33 9.69 17.18 5.97
C GLY A 33 8.81 15.94 5.86
N THR A 34 7.72 16.01 5.12
CA THR A 34 6.80 14.90 4.85
C THR A 34 7.24 14.02 3.70
N PHE A 35 8.28 14.41 2.96
CA PHE A 35 8.80 13.68 1.81
C PHE A 35 9.94 12.76 2.21
N GLU A 36 9.93 11.54 1.68
CA GLU A 36 10.98 10.55 1.88
C GLU A 36 11.32 9.87 0.55
N ILE A 37 12.59 9.47 0.40
CA ILE A 37 13.00 8.49 -0.59
C ILE A 37 13.20 7.18 0.17
N ARG A 38 12.50 6.15 -0.26
CA ARG A 38 12.55 4.82 0.35
C ARG A 38 12.95 3.76 -0.65
N GLN A 39 13.82 2.85 -0.22
CA GLN A 39 14.14 1.62 -0.91
C GLN A 39 13.37 0.48 -0.27
N TYR A 40 12.40 -0.09 -0.97
CA TYR A 40 11.62 -1.23 -0.52
C TYR A 40 12.32 -2.54 -0.88
N ALA A 41 12.26 -3.51 0.03
CA ALA A 41 12.65 -4.89 -0.25
C ALA A 41 11.65 -5.54 -1.24
N PRO A 42 12.04 -6.63 -1.92
CA PRO A 42 11.09 -7.45 -2.67
C PRO A 42 9.93 -7.89 -1.78
N MET A 43 8.70 -7.93 -2.34
CA MET A 43 7.50 -8.30 -1.58
C MET A 43 6.54 -9.11 -2.42
N LEU A 44 5.78 -10.00 -1.77
CA LEU A 44 4.67 -10.71 -2.38
C LEU A 44 3.38 -9.92 -2.16
N VAL A 45 2.56 -9.78 -3.19
CA VAL A 45 1.26 -9.10 -3.10
C VAL A 45 0.13 -9.99 -3.62
N ALA A 46 -1.05 -9.81 -3.03
CA ALA A 46 -2.31 -10.21 -3.62
C ALA A 46 -2.94 -8.99 -4.26
N GLU A 47 -3.28 -9.05 -5.54
CA GLU A 47 -3.79 -7.93 -6.32
C GLU A 47 -5.06 -8.27 -7.08
N THR A 48 -5.88 -7.27 -7.35
CA THR A 48 -7.06 -7.37 -8.21
C THR A 48 -7.21 -6.11 -9.06
N MET A 49 -7.78 -6.27 -10.25
CA MET A 49 -8.13 -5.15 -11.12
C MET A 49 -9.60 -4.78 -10.92
N VAL A 50 -9.89 -3.50 -10.81
CA VAL A 50 -11.24 -2.98 -10.57
C VAL A 50 -11.50 -1.76 -11.45
N GLU A 51 -12.67 -1.68 -12.04
CA GLU A 51 -13.14 -0.51 -12.80
C GLU A 51 -14.04 0.36 -11.93
N GLY A 52 -14.19 1.64 -12.28
CA GLY A 52 -15.01 2.62 -11.59
C GLY A 52 -14.20 3.79 -11.03
N ASP A 53 -14.81 4.60 -10.18
CA ASP A 53 -14.08 5.66 -9.49
C ASP A 53 -13.12 5.09 -8.41
N MET A 54 -12.23 5.93 -7.92
CA MET A 54 -11.16 5.53 -6.99
C MET A 54 -11.71 4.92 -5.69
N ASP A 55 -12.77 5.49 -5.11
CA ASP A 55 -13.31 5.04 -3.83
C ASP A 55 -14.10 3.73 -4.00
N GLU A 56 -14.90 3.63 -5.05
CA GLU A 56 -15.62 2.41 -5.39
C GLU A 56 -14.65 1.27 -5.70
N ALA A 57 -13.64 1.54 -6.52
CA ALA A 57 -12.61 0.56 -6.87
C ALA A 57 -11.82 0.10 -5.64
N SER A 58 -11.44 1.04 -4.77
CA SER A 58 -10.77 0.74 -3.50
C SER A 58 -11.60 -0.19 -2.62
N ASN A 59 -12.90 0.12 -2.45
CA ASN A 59 -13.81 -0.68 -1.63
C ASN A 59 -14.07 -2.07 -2.22
N ARG A 60 -14.26 -2.19 -3.54
CA ARG A 60 -14.44 -3.49 -4.20
C ARG A 60 -13.17 -4.32 -4.17
N GLY A 61 -12.03 -3.72 -4.48
CA GLY A 61 -10.73 -4.40 -4.43
C GLY A 61 -10.39 -4.89 -3.04
N PHE A 62 -10.62 -4.03 -2.03
CA PHE A 62 -10.46 -4.43 -0.62
C PHE A 62 -11.29 -5.66 -0.29
N ARG A 63 -12.60 -5.67 -0.59
CA ARG A 63 -13.47 -6.81 -0.28
C ARG A 63 -13.03 -8.10 -0.97
N ARG A 64 -12.59 -8.05 -2.24
CA ARG A 64 -12.12 -9.23 -2.97
C ARG A 64 -10.87 -9.83 -2.33
N ILE A 65 -9.89 -9.01 -1.97
CA ILE A 65 -8.65 -9.50 -1.36
C ILE A 65 -8.90 -9.90 0.10
N ALA A 66 -9.73 -9.17 0.84
CA ALA A 66 -10.13 -9.54 2.20
C ALA A 66 -10.82 -10.90 2.24
N ASP A 67 -11.73 -11.20 1.32
CA ASP A 67 -12.37 -12.51 1.18
C ASP A 67 -11.32 -13.62 0.98
N TYR A 68 -10.32 -13.39 0.14
CA TYR A 68 -9.20 -14.31 -0.06
C TYR A 68 -8.42 -14.56 1.23
N ILE A 69 -7.99 -13.51 1.95
CA ILE A 69 -7.16 -13.67 3.15
C ILE A 69 -7.94 -14.23 4.33
N PHE A 70 -9.27 -14.04 4.38
CA PHE A 70 -10.12 -14.57 5.44
C PHE A 70 -10.61 -16.00 5.21
N GLY A 71 -10.18 -16.66 4.15
CA GLY A 71 -10.35 -18.09 3.97
C GLY A 71 -11.00 -18.55 2.66
N ASN A 72 -11.36 -17.63 1.73
CA ASN A 72 -11.76 -18.04 0.40
C ASN A 72 -10.54 -18.39 -0.46
N ASN A 73 -9.77 -19.36 0.04
CA ASN A 73 -8.52 -19.82 -0.56
C ASN A 73 -8.41 -21.35 -0.42
N GLN A 74 -7.38 -21.90 -1.04
CA GLN A 74 -7.00 -23.30 -0.94
C GLN A 74 -5.55 -23.37 -0.44
N SER A 75 -5.32 -24.19 0.60
CA SER A 75 -3.97 -24.40 1.11
C SER A 75 -3.04 -24.91 0.00
N ALA A 76 -1.84 -24.34 -0.09
CA ALA A 76 -0.83 -24.78 -1.04
C ALA A 76 -0.37 -26.24 -0.85
N GLN A 77 -0.53 -26.78 0.36
CA GLN A 77 -0.11 -28.13 0.75
C GLN A 77 -1.24 -29.16 0.70
N GLY A 78 -2.40 -28.78 0.16
CA GLY A 78 -3.61 -29.61 0.24
C GLY A 78 -4.18 -29.65 1.67
N GLY A 79 -5.42 -29.21 1.85
CA GLY A 79 -6.05 -29.13 3.17
C GLY A 79 -7.15 -28.06 3.21
N ASN A 80 -7.57 -27.71 4.43
CA ASN A 80 -8.60 -26.71 4.66
C ASN A 80 -8.09 -25.30 4.30
N ALA A 81 -9.05 -24.40 4.02
CA ALA A 81 -8.79 -22.98 3.86
C ALA A 81 -8.02 -22.39 5.07
N ALA A 82 -7.08 -21.50 4.82
CA ALA A 82 -6.25 -20.88 5.84
C ALA A 82 -6.56 -19.39 5.96
N LYS A 83 -6.55 -18.87 7.20
CA LYS A 83 -6.58 -17.42 7.42
C LYS A 83 -5.17 -16.88 7.27
N ILE A 84 -5.03 -15.85 6.41
CA ILE A 84 -3.80 -15.07 6.24
C ILE A 84 -3.95 -13.81 7.10
N ALA A 85 -2.91 -13.43 7.83
CA ALA A 85 -2.93 -12.20 8.63
C ALA A 85 -3.05 -10.97 7.72
N MET A 86 -3.83 -9.98 8.17
CA MET A 86 -3.93 -8.71 7.45
C MET A 86 -2.66 -7.89 7.67
N THR A 87 -2.17 -7.27 6.61
CA THR A 87 -1.01 -6.37 6.61
C THR A 87 -1.43 -4.95 6.22
N ALA A 88 -0.56 -3.99 6.37
CA ALA A 88 -0.72 -2.63 5.86
C ALA A 88 0.50 -2.26 5.00
N PRO A 89 0.36 -1.42 3.98
CA PRO A 89 -0.87 -0.75 3.55
C PRO A 89 -1.72 -1.55 2.57
N VAL A 90 -2.95 -1.06 2.35
CA VAL A 90 -3.72 -1.35 1.13
C VAL A 90 -3.39 -0.27 0.11
N THR A 91 -2.87 -0.66 -1.04
CA THR A 91 -2.45 0.26 -2.09
C THR A 91 -3.39 0.21 -3.29
N ILE A 92 -3.73 1.39 -3.81
CA ILE A 92 -4.49 1.56 -5.05
C ILE A 92 -3.67 2.41 -6.03
N GLU A 93 -3.49 1.90 -7.25
CA GLU A 93 -2.79 2.57 -8.32
C GLU A 93 -3.64 2.65 -9.59
N PRO A 94 -3.64 3.78 -10.30
CA PRO A 94 -4.34 3.90 -11.57
C PRO A 94 -3.68 3.01 -12.62
N GLN A 95 -4.50 2.41 -13.49
CA GLN A 95 -4.03 1.66 -14.65
C GLN A 95 -4.45 2.42 -15.90
N SER A 96 -3.47 2.90 -16.66
CA SER A 96 -3.72 3.39 -18.01
C SER A 96 -3.83 2.22 -19.00
N GLU A 97 -4.72 2.32 -19.98
CA GLU A 97 -4.67 1.42 -21.12
C GLU A 97 -3.37 1.67 -21.88
N LYS A 98 -2.57 0.62 -22.07
CA LYS A 98 -1.43 0.70 -23.00
C LYS A 98 -1.99 0.78 -24.41
N ILE A 99 -2.05 1.99 -24.96
CA ILE A 99 -2.27 2.18 -26.39
C ILE A 99 -0.98 1.70 -27.10
N ALA A 100 -1.10 0.71 -27.95
CA ALA A 100 0.02 0.25 -28.77
C ALA A 100 0.53 1.46 -29.59
N MET A 101 1.84 1.75 -29.46
CA MET A 101 2.44 2.84 -30.23
C MET A 101 2.40 2.49 -31.70
N THR A 102 1.63 3.27 -32.49
CA THR A 102 1.74 3.28 -33.94
C THR A 102 2.67 4.42 -34.36
N ALA A 103 3.62 4.16 -35.26
CA ALA A 103 4.46 5.20 -35.82
C ALA A 103 3.65 6.03 -36.86
N PRO A 104 3.87 7.36 -37.00
CA PRO A 104 4.98 8.16 -36.48
C PRO A 104 4.68 8.85 -35.14
N VAL A 105 5.71 8.97 -34.29
CA VAL A 105 5.65 9.71 -33.04
C VAL A 105 5.89 11.19 -33.32
N THR A 106 4.85 12.01 -33.17
CA THR A 106 5.04 13.47 -33.11
C THR A 106 5.37 13.82 -31.65
N ILE A 107 6.56 14.32 -31.38
CA ILE A 107 6.95 14.77 -30.06
C ILE A 107 6.35 16.17 -29.87
N SER A 108 5.17 16.24 -29.25
CA SER A 108 4.75 17.44 -28.52
C SER A 108 5.05 17.19 -27.04
N ALA A 109 5.64 18.19 -26.37
CA ALA A 109 5.86 18.13 -24.93
C ALA A 109 4.51 18.07 -24.22
N ALA A 110 4.00 16.85 -24.02
CA ALA A 110 2.88 16.59 -23.13
C ALA A 110 3.48 16.47 -21.74
N SER A 111 3.23 17.48 -20.91
CA SER A 111 3.35 17.34 -19.46
C SER A 111 2.55 16.11 -19.06
N SER A 112 3.22 15.05 -18.66
CA SER A 112 2.57 13.87 -18.07
C SER A 112 2.12 14.28 -16.66
N GLU A 113 1.03 15.03 -16.57
CA GLU A 113 0.34 15.24 -15.31
C GLU A 113 -0.20 13.87 -14.89
N ALA A 114 0.41 13.30 -13.87
CA ALA A 114 0.00 12.04 -13.28
C ALA A 114 -1.30 12.25 -12.48
N VAL A 115 -2.42 12.40 -13.19
CA VAL A 115 -3.74 12.57 -12.54
C VAL A 115 -4.19 11.23 -12.01
N ILE A 116 -3.82 10.95 -10.76
CA ILE A 116 -4.22 9.71 -10.06
C ILE A 116 -5.74 9.53 -10.02
N THR A 117 -6.53 10.61 -10.08
CA THR A 117 -7.98 10.59 -9.91
C THR A 117 -8.79 10.44 -11.20
N ALA A 118 -8.16 10.52 -12.37
CA ALA A 118 -8.83 10.45 -13.67
C ALA A 118 -8.94 9.04 -14.25
N SER A 119 -8.37 8.03 -13.60
CA SER A 119 -8.45 6.66 -14.07
C SER A 119 -9.84 6.08 -13.80
N ASN A 120 -10.34 5.24 -14.71
CA ASN A 120 -11.51 4.40 -14.51
C ASN A 120 -11.13 2.92 -14.26
N LYS A 121 -9.83 2.59 -14.22
CA LYS A 121 -9.32 1.25 -13.99
C LYS A 121 -8.18 1.29 -12.98
N TRP A 122 -8.27 0.45 -11.98
CA TRP A 122 -7.40 0.47 -10.81
C TRP A 122 -6.86 -0.91 -10.49
N ARG A 123 -5.60 -0.94 -10.08
CA ARG A 123 -5.02 -2.09 -9.40
C ARG A 123 -5.08 -1.83 -7.90
N VAL A 124 -5.73 -2.72 -7.17
CA VAL A 124 -5.71 -2.73 -5.70
C VAL A 124 -4.88 -3.91 -5.26
N HIS A 125 -3.92 -3.69 -4.35
CA HIS A 125 -3.10 -4.78 -3.84
C HIS A 125 -2.84 -4.66 -2.33
N PHE A 126 -2.67 -5.82 -1.70
CA PHE A 126 -2.22 -5.98 -0.32
C PHE A 126 -0.86 -6.66 -0.34
N VAL A 127 0.06 -6.18 0.48
CA VAL A 127 1.30 -6.91 0.74
C VAL A 127 0.97 -8.15 1.56
N MET A 128 1.53 -9.30 1.22
CA MET A 128 1.34 -10.52 1.99
C MET A 128 2.37 -10.58 3.13
N PRO A 129 2.03 -11.23 4.28
CA PRO A 129 2.98 -11.43 5.37
C PRO A 129 4.30 -12.01 4.87
N SER A 130 5.42 -11.56 5.43
CA SER A 130 6.78 -11.91 5.00
C SER A 130 7.12 -13.41 5.09
N GLN A 131 6.35 -14.17 5.88
CA GLN A 131 6.47 -15.62 5.97
C GLN A 131 6.04 -16.38 4.71
N TYR A 132 5.33 -15.71 3.78
CA TYR A 132 4.81 -16.31 2.56
C TYR A 132 5.67 -15.99 1.34
N ASN A 133 5.73 -16.96 0.44
CA ASN A 133 6.23 -16.86 -0.91
C ASN A 133 5.26 -17.58 -1.88
N LEU A 134 5.50 -17.55 -3.17
CA LEU A 134 4.59 -18.16 -4.17
C LEU A 134 4.40 -19.67 -4.00
N THR A 135 5.31 -20.37 -3.31
CA THR A 135 5.24 -21.83 -3.16
C THR A 135 4.45 -22.27 -1.93
N ASN A 136 4.35 -21.44 -0.89
CA ASN A 136 3.71 -21.81 0.37
C ASN A 136 2.45 -21.00 0.69
N ILE A 137 2.16 -19.90 -0.04
CA ILE A 137 0.96 -19.10 0.17
C ILE A 137 -0.30 -19.85 -0.31
N PRO A 138 -1.40 -19.85 0.47
CA PRO A 138 -2.68 -20.37 0.01
C PRO A 138 -3.11 -19.72 -1.31
N GLN A 139 -3.61 -20.51 -2.25
CA GLN A 139 -4.02 -20.03 -3.57
C GLN A 139 -5.43 -19.43 -3.52
N PRO A 140 -5.69 -18.25 -4.12
CA PRO A 140 -7.02 -17.68 -4.16
C PRO A 140 -7.96 -18.55 -4.99
N LYS A 141 -9.19 -18.79 -4.49
CA LYS A 141 -10.26 -19.43 -5.26
C LYS A 141 -10.90 -18.48 -6.26
N ASN A 142 -10.94 -17.18 -5.92
CA ASN A 142 -11.42 -16.16 -6.83
C ASN A 142 -10.34 -15.86 -7.89
N THR A 143 -10.64 -16.11 -9.15
CA THR A 143 -9.73 -15.92 -10.29
C THR A 143 -9.38 -14.47 -10.59
N GLU A 144 -10.14 -13.50 -10.03
CA GLU A 144 -9.85 -12.07 -10.13
C GLU A 144 -8.74 -11.63 -9.15
N VAL A 145 -8.41 -12.45 -8.15
CA VAL A 145 -7.29 -12.21 -7.25
C VAL A 145 -6.06 -12.94 -7.78
N LYS A 146 -4.97 -12.22 -7.95
CA LYS A 146 -3.69 -12.74 -8.43
C LYS A 146 -2.61 -12.53 -7.38
N LEU A 147 -1.69 -13.47 -7.32
CA LEU A 147 -0.48 -13.37 -6.51
C LEU A 147 0.68 -12.95 -7.42
N ARG A 148 1.46 -11.96 -6.97
CA ARG A 148 2.59 -11.43 -7.75
C ARG A 148 3.71 -11.00 -6.83
N GLU A 149 4.95 -11.34 -7.22
CA GLU A 149 6.14 -10.77 -6.60
C GLU A 149 6.46 -9.41 -7.22
N ILE A 150 6.70 -8.43 -6.35
CA ILE A 150 7.21 -7.11 -6.73
C ILE A 150 8.69 -7.09 -6.35
N PRO A 151 9.60 -6.83 -7.30
CA PRO A 151 11.02 -6.68 -6.99
C PRO A 151 11.25 -5.48 -6.08
N GLY A 152 12.43 -5.41 -5.46
CA GLY A 152 12.83 -4.22 -4.71
C GLY A 152 12.83 -2.97 -5.59
N LYS A 153 12.29 -1.87 -5.06
CA LYS A 153 12.07 -0.62 -5.79
C LYS A 153 12.36 0.60 -4.94
N PHE A 154 12.65 1.70 -5.62
CA PHE A 154 12.76 3.01 -4.98
C PHE A 154 11.48 3.81 -5.18
N PHE A 155 11.00 4.42 -4.10
CA PHE A 155 9.82 5.29 -4.13
C PHE A 155 10.14 6.64 -3.50
N ALA A 156 9.63 7.69 -4.13
CA ALA A 156 9.38 8.96 -3.48
C ALA A 156 8.02 8.87 -2.80
N VAL A 157 7.93 9.31 -1.54
CA VAL A 157 6.76 9.16 -0.67
C VAL A 157 6.41 10.50 -0.04
N ASN A 158 5.11 10.85 -0.02
CA ASN A 158 4.55 11.97 0.74
C ASN A 158 3.54 11.43 1.75
N SER A 159 3.89 11.49 3.04
CA SER A 159 3.04 11.00 4.13
C SER A 159 2.13 12.10 4.67
N TYR A 160 0.84 11.78 4.91
CA TYR A 160 -0.14 12.71 5.47
C TYR A 160 -1.23 11.99 6.28
N THR A 161 -1.96 12.75 7.09
CA THR A 161 -3.09 12.22 7.87
C THR A 161 -4.43 12.76 7.33
N GLY A 162 -5.53 12.08 7.64
CA GLY A 162 -6.88 12.56 7.37
C GLY A 162 -7.64 11.75 6.33
N PHE A 163 -8.69 12.39 5.78
CA PHE A 163 -9.52 11.79 4.73
C PHE A 163 -8.80 11.78 3.37
N ASN A 164 -9.12 10.80 2.55
CA ASN A 164 -8.64 10.66 1.17
C ASN A 164 -9.72 11.12 0.17
N THR A 165 -10.21 12.37 0.32
CA THR A 165 -11.04 12.96 -0.72
C THR A 165 -10.25 13.08 -2.02
N GLN A 166 -10.91 12.97 -3.16
CA GLN A 166 -10.28 13.08 -4.47
C GLN A 166 -9.40 14.35 -4.60
N ALA A 167 -9.93 15.50 -4.15
CA ALA A 167 -9.18 16.75 -4.17
C ALA A 167 -7.91 16.70 -3.31
N ARG A 168 -7.99 16.08 -2.11
CA ARG A 168 -6.83 15.98 -1.23
C ARG A 168 -5.77 15.03 -1.76
N VAL A 169 -6.19 13.88 -2.31
CA VAL A 169 -5.30 12.93 -2.97
C VAL A 169 -4.58 13.61 -4.14
N GLN A 170 -5.31 14.37 -4.96
CA GLN A 170 -4.71 15.13 -6.05
C GLN A 170 -3.70 16.16 -5.55
N THR A 171 -4.07 17.00 -4.56
CA THR A 171 -3.15 17.99 -3.97
C THR A 171 -1.86 17.31 -3.46
N LYS A 172 -1.97 16.18 -2.75
CA LYS A 172 -0.79 15.47 -2.22
C LYS A 172 0.05 14.81 -3.32
N THR A 173 -0.58 14.43 -4.43
CA THR A 173 0.10 13.93 -5.64
C THR A 173 0.88 15.06 -6.31
N ASP A 174 0.28 16.24 -6.46
CA ASP A 174 0.92 17.40 -7.09
C ASP A 174 2.11 17.87 -6.26
N GLU A 175 1.96 17.94 -4.92
CA GLU A 175 3.05 18.27 -4.00
C GLU A 175 4.24 17.31 -4.17
N LEU A 176 3.98 15.99 -4.22
CA LEU A 176 5.03 14.97 -4.40
C LEU A 176 5.68 15.09 -5.78
N SER A 177 4.89 15.26 -6.83
CA SER A 177 5.38 15.40 -8.21
C SER A 177 6.28 16.63 -8.37
N ALA A 178 5.88 17.76 -7.78
CA ALA A 178 6.67 18.98 -7.77
C ALA A 178 8.00 18.78 -7.01
N TRP A 179 7.95 18.12 -5.85
CA TRP A 179 9.15 17.81 -5.08
C TRP A 179 10.11 16.89 -5.85
N VAL A 180 9.61 15.77 -6.43
CA VAL A 180 10.41 14.85 -7.26
C VAL A 180 11.07 15.58 -8.42
N SER A 181 10.33 16.45 -9.09
CA SER A 181 10.85 17.28 -10.20
C SER A 181 11.94 18.25 -9.72
N SER A 182 11.76 18.89 -8.56
CA SER A 182 12.77 19.79 -7.97
C SER A 182 14.07 19.08 -7.63
N GLN A 183 13.99 17.79 -7.28
CA GLN A 183 15.15 16.93 -7.02
C GLN A 183 15.76 16.33 -8.31
N LYS A 184 15.20 16.65 -9.49
CA LYS A 184 15.61 16.10 -10.80
C LYS A 184 15.59 14.56 -10.87
N MET A 185 14.70 13.94 -10.10
CA MET A 185 14.53 12.49 -10.12
C MET A 185 13.61 12.08 -11.27
N LYS A 186 13.91 10.94 -11.90
CA LYS A 186 13.09 10.39 -12.97
C LYS A 186 12.02 9.46 -12.37
N THR A 187 10.77 9.69 -12.72
CA THR A 187 9.63 8.86 -12.33
C THR A 187 9.48 7.67 -13.28
N LEU A 188 9.11 6.50 -12.73
CA LEU A 188 8.92 5.26 -13.47
C LEU A 188 7.45 4.78 -13.45
N SER A 189 6.61 5.37 -12.62
CA SER A 189 5.18 5.02 -12.53
C SER A 189 4.30 6.24 -12.32
N SER A 190 3.00 6.06 -12.51
CA SER A 190 1.99 6.96 -11.97
C SER A 190 2.03 6.93 -10.44
N ALA A 191 1.46 7.97 -9.81
CA ALA A 191 1.31 7.99 -8.37
C ALA A 191 0.33 6.91 -7.91
N GLN A 192 0.59 6.33 -6.74
CA GLN A 192 -0.27 5.38 -6.07
C GLN A 192 -0.62 5.86 -4.66
N LEU A 193 -1.80 5.51 -4.16
CA LEU A 193 -2.27 5.84 -2.81
C LEU A 193 -2.19 4.60 -1.93
N SER A 194 -1.48 4.70 -0.80
CA SER A 194 -1.37 3.67 0.23
C SER A 194 -2.11 4.10 1.50
N ARG A 195 -3.02 3.23 1.99
CA ARG A 195 -3.86 3.44 3.17
C ARG A 195 -3.45 2.43 4.25
N TYR A 196 -3.06 2.94 5.41
CA TYR A 196 -2.52 2.11 6.50
C TYR A 196 -3.54 1.76 7.56
N ASP A 197 -4.56 2.57 7.73
CA ASP A 197 -5.52 2.47 8.82
C ASP A 197 -6.91 2.06 8.35
N PRO A 198 -7.62 1.27 9.18
CA PRO A 198 -8.99 0.89 8.88
C PRO A 198 -9.96 2.09 8.95
N PRO A 199 -11.14 1.99 8.31
CA PRO A 199 -12.07 3.11 8.16
C PRO A 199 -12.67 3.63 9.48
N TRP A 200 -12.64 2.86 10.57
CA TRP A 200 -13.08 3.29 11.92
C TRP A 200 -12.03 4.08 12.70
N THR A 201 -10.76 4.14 12.24
CA THR A 201 -9.74 5.03 12.82
C THR A 201 -10.17 6.48 12.64
N LEU A 202 -10.04 7.29 13.68
CA LEU A 202 -10.35 8.72 13.58
C LEU A 202 -9.48 9.38 12.49
N PRO A 203 -10.05 10.25 11.66
CA PRO A 203 -9.35 10.78 10.48
C PRO A 203 -7.98 11.38 10.77
N MET A 204 -7.83 12.10 11.89
CA MET A 204 -6.57 12.73 12.28
C MET A 204 -5.44 11.73 12.57
N PHE A 205 -5.77 10.47 12.82
CA PHE A 205 -4.81 9.39 13.09
C PHE A 205 -4.59 8.46 11.90
N ARG A 206 -5.37 8.63 10.82
CA ARG A 206 -5.19 7.81 9.62
C ARG A 206 -3.93 8.21 8.88
N ARG A 207 -2.98 7.29 8.76
CA ARG A 207 -1.79 7.46 7.93
C ARG A 207 -2.12 7.09 6.49
N ASN A 208 -1.81 8.00 5.58
CA ASN A 208 -1.91 7.79 4.15
C ASN A 208 -0.61 8.24 3.49
N GLU A 209 -0.29 7.64 2.37
CA GLU A 209 0.92 7.98 1.61
C GLU A 209 0.60 8.02 0.12
N ILE A 210 1.07 9.07 -0.55
CA ILE A 210 1.22 9.08 -2.01
C ILE A 210 2.64 8.62 -2.31
N MET A 211 2.77 7.69 -3.26
CA MET A 211 4.04 7.09 -3.63
C MET A 211 4.20 7.13 -5.14
N ILE A 212 5.40 7.48 -5.62
CA ILE A 212 5.78 7.45 -7.04
C ILE A 212 7.06 6.63 -7.15
N GLU A 213 7.06 5.60 -8.00
CA GLU A 213 8.28 4.84 -8.28
C GLU A 213 9.28 5.74 -9.03
N ILE A 214 10.52 5.74 -8.56
CA ILE A 214 11.62 6.52 -9.16
C ILE A 214 12.76 5.61 -9.55
N GLU A 215 13.65 6.09 -10.43
CA GLU A 215 14.90 5.39 -10.71
C GLU A 215 15.74 5.23 -9.44
N GLU A 216 16.58 4.22 -9.43
CA GLU A 216 17.52 3.96 -8.34
C GLU A 216 18.36 5.20 -8.04
N VAL A 217 18.29 5.67 -6.80
CA VAL A 217 19.12 6.76 -6.32
C VAL A 217 20.47 6.20 -5.92
N LYS A 218 21.49 6.47 -6.73
CA LYS A 218 22.87 6.17 -6.35
C LYS A 218 23.20 7.02 -5.13
N ALA A 219 23.58 6.35 -4.02
CA ALA A 219 24.10 7.07 -2.86
C ALA A 219 25.29 7.92 -3.34
N GLY A 220 25.15 9.24 -3.25
CA GLY A 220 26.24 10.14 -3.58
C GLY A 220 27.43 9.85 -2.67
N ASN A 221 28.60 9.71 -3.26
CA ASN A 221 29.88 9.69 -2.55
C ASN A 221 30.09 10.98 -1.77
#